data_d4adcba7f1adf812bf23609788b41b89
#
_entry.id   d4adcba7f1adf812bf23609788b41b89
#
_cell.length_a   1.000
_cell.length_b   1.000
_cell.length_c   1.000
_cell.angle_alpha   90.00
_cell.angle_beta   90.00
_cell.angle_gamma   90.00
#
_symmetry.space_group_name_H-M   'P 1'
#
loop_
_entity.id
_entity.type
_entity.pdbx_description
1 polymer ?
#
loop_
_entity_poly.entity_id
_entity_poly.type
_entity_poly.pdbx_seq_one_letter_code
_entity_poly.pdbx_strand_id
1 'polypeptide(L)'
;SRRQRQMCIRDSMILYFLKKHFEDKDNLITPMKPLEMEAKEADLAALFCKKTFKEDYKILNCEIRKLGYNIPPLVNAYMSLSPTMRMFGTAINYGFGDVEETGILIAVDEILAEKRIRHIQSFIENEPEACKLTSGANKVFFPSR
;
A
#
# COMPACT_ATOMS: atom_id res chain seq x y z
N SER A 1 17.31 16.28 10.43
CA SER A 1 16.62 16.89 11.58
C SER A 1 15.79 15.83 12.33
N ARG A 2 15.40 16.13 13.57
CA ARG A 2 14.54 15.25 14.38
C ARG A 2 13.22 14.89 13.65
N ARG A 3 12.63 15.88 12.99
CA ARG A 3 11.38 15.70 12.21
C ARG A 3 11.58 14.74 11.03
N GLN A 4 12.68 14.88 10.31
CA GLN A 4 13.00 14.00 9.19
C GLN A 4 13.18 12.55 9.63
N ARG A 5 13.90 12.31 10.75
CA ARG A 5 14.06 10.99 11.33
C ARG A 5 12.72 10.36 11.78
N GLN A 6 11.82 11.17 12.35
CA GLN A 6 10.49 10.70 12.74
C GLN A 6 9.63 10.31 11.52
N MET A 7 9.77 11.04 10.40
CA MET A 7 9.12 10.66 9.14
C MET A 7 9.63 9.32 8.62
N CYS A 8 10.96 9.11 8.60
CA CYS A 8 11.55 7.85 8.16
C CYS A 8 11.10 6.66 9.04
N ILE A 9 11.01 6.85 10.37
CA ILE A 9 10.49 5.82 11.29
C ILE A 9 9.02 5.50 10.98
N ARG A 10 8.19 6.51 10.77
CA ARG A 10 6.78 6.34 10.38
C ARG A 10 6.67 5.53 9.09
N ASP A 11 7.42 5.90 8.08
CA ASP A 11 7.38 5.28 6.77
C ASP A 11 7.87 3.82 6.84
N SER A 12 8.93 3.55 7.60
CA SER A 12 9.41 2.19 7.87
C SER A 12 8.33 1.32 8.54
N MET A 13 7.58 1.87 9.51
CA MET A 13 6.48 1.14 10.15
C MET A 13 5.34 0.81 9.16
N ILE A 14 4.96 1.77 8.31
CA ILE A 14 3.93 1.57 7.28
C ILE A 14 4.37 0.51 6.28
N LEU A 15 5.59 0.61 5.76
CA LEU A 15 6.12 -0.33 4.77
C LEU A 15 6.24 -1.75 5.34
N TYR A 16 6.72 -1.90 6.57
CA TYR A 16 6.78 -3.20 7.24
C TYR A 16 5.39 -3.82 7.41
N PHE A 17 4.42 -3.02 7.86
CA PHE A 17 3.03 -3.46 8.02
C PHE A 17 2.42 -3.92 6.68
N LEU A 18 2.61 -3.14 5.62
CA LEU A 18 2.13 -3.49 4.28
C LEU A 18 2.80 -4.76 3.76
N LYS A 19 4.11 -4.90 3.94
CA LYS A 19 4.85 -6.11 3.58
C LYS A 19 4.31 -7.33 4.31
N LYS A 20 4.10 -7.23 5.61
CA LYS A 20 3.60 -8.35 6.42
C LYS A 20 2.22 -8.85 5.98
N HIS A 21 1.30 -7.94 5.66
CA HIS A 21 -0.10 -8.29 5.40
C HIS A 21 -0.47 -8.42 3.92
N PHE A 22 0.32 -7.82 3.01
CA PHE A 22 0.02 -7.72 1.59
C PHE A 22 1.19 -8.14 0.69
N GLU A 23 2.22 -8.77 1.22
CA GLU A 23 3.37 -9.20 0.42
C GLU A 23 2.94 -10.05 -0.78
N ASP A 24 3.50 -9.75 -1.94
CA ASP A 24 3.35 -10.57 -3.13
C ASP A 24 4.14 -11.87 -2.98
N LYS A 25 3.45 -12.97 -2.71
CA LYS A 25 4.05 -14.30 -2.53
C LYS A 25 4.51 -14.93 -3.84
N ASP A 26 4.00 -14.43 -4.97
CA ASP A 26 4.31 -14.96 -6.29
C ASP A 26 5.55 -14.29 -6.92
N ASN A 27 6.12 -13.28 -6.25
CA ASN A 27 7.27 -12.50 -6.72
C ASN A 27 7.11 -11.99 -8.16
N LEU A 28 5.92 -11.47 -8.50
CA LEU A 28 5.62 -11.00 -9.84
C LEU A 28 6.48 -9.81 -10.24
N ILE A 29 6.81 -8.95 -9.28
CA ILE A 29 7.65 -7.77 -9.48
C ILE A 29 8.62 -7.64 -8.31
N THR A 30 9.88 -7.40 -8.63
CA THR A 30 10.93 -7.17 -7.62
C THR A 30 11.57 -5.80 -7.86
N PRO A 31 11.74 -4.96 -6.85
CA PRO A 31 12.40 -3.68 -7.00
C PRO A 31 13.87 -3.88 -7.38
N MET A 32 14.33 -3.18 -8.42
CA MET A 32 15.74 -3.24 -8.85
C MET A 32 16.69 -2.64 -7.82
N LYS A 33 16.25 -1.62 -7.13
CA LYS A 33 17.01 -0.92 -6.07
C LYS A 33 16.10 -0.82 -4.85
N PRO A 34 16.03 -1.87 -4.02
CA PRO A 34 15.17 -1.89 -2.86
C PRO A 34 15.59 -0.82 -1.85
N LEU A 35 14.61 -0.20 -1.22
CA LEU A 35 14.83 0.73 -0.12
C LEU A 35 15.32 -0.04 1.11
N GLU A 36 16.42 0.41 1.68
CA GLU A 36 16.86 -0.05 3.00
C GLU A 36 16.07 0.69 4.09
N MET A 37 15.40 -0.06 4.96
CA MET A 37 14.64 0.54 6.06
C MET A 37 15.58 1.04 7.16
N GLU A 38 15.40 2.27 7.61
CA GLU A 38 16.17 2.84 8.72
C GLU A 38 15.85 2.20 10.08
N ALA A 39 14.62 1.72 10.25
CA ALA A 39 14.23 1.00 11.46
C ALA A 39 14.71 -0.46 11.40
N LYS A 40 15.20 -0.95 12.53
CA LYS A 40 15.63 -2.35 12.62
C LYS A 40 14.44 -3.28 12.43
N GLU A 41 14.56 -4.21 11.50
CA GLU A 41 13.49 -5.15 11.16
C GLU A 41 13.06 -6.00 12.39
N ALA A 42 14.00 -6.34 13.28
CA ALA A 42 13.69 -7.04 14.51
C ALA A 42 12.76 -6.25 15.45
N ASP A 43 12.94 -4.94 15.56
CA ASP A 43 12.10 -4.08 16.39
C ASP A 43 10.69 -3.97 15.81
N LEU A 44 10.58 -3.88 14.48
CA LEU A 44 9.30 -3.86 13.77
C LEU A 44 8.57 -5.21 13.86
N ALA A 45 9.30 -6.31 13.77
CA ALA A 45 8.74 -7.66 13.94
C ALA A 45 8.19 -7.88 15.36
N ALA A 46 8.88 -7.37 16.38
CA ALA A 46 8.41 -7.41 17.77
C ALA A 46 7.16 -6.54 17.97
N LEU A 47 7.11 -5.38 17.32
CA LEU A 47 5.98 -4.45 17.38
C LEU A 47 4.72 -5.03 16.74
N PHE A 48 4.85 -5.57 15.53
CA PHE A 48 3.76 -6.15 14.74
C PHE A 48 3.70 -7.68 14.89
N CYS A 49 3.63 -8.17 16.13
CA CYS A 49 3.62 -9.59 16.43
C CYS A 49 2.24 -10.25 16.45
N LYS A 50 1.17 -9.49 16.20
CA LYS A 50 -0.20 -10.01 16.26
C LYS A 50 -0.54 -10.87 15.02
N LYS A 51 -1.55 -11.73 15.18
CA LYS A 51 -1.95 -12.68 14.13
C LYS A 51 -2.89 -12.05 13.09
N THR A 52 -3.64 -11.02 13.47
CA THR A 52 -4.65 -10.43 12.61
C THR A 52 -4.26 -9.04 12.10
N PHE A 53 -4.68 -8.74 10.87
CA PHE A 53 -4.54 -7.41 10.27
C PHE A 53 -5.13 -6.31 11.18
N LYS A 54 -6.30 -6.56 11.74
CA LYS A 54 -7.02 -5.58 12.57
C LYS A 54 -6.26 -5.19 13.84
N GLU A 55 -5.61 -6.15 14.47
CA GLU A 55 -4.81 -5.91 15.68
C GLU A 55 -3.54 -5.14 15.36
N ASP A 56 -2.79 -5.58 14.34
CA ASP A 56 -1.59 -4.89 13.91
C ASP A 56 -1.89 -3.48 13.39
N TYR A 57 -3.04 -3.27 12.71
CA TYR A 57 -3.47 -1.95 12.27
C TYR A 57 -3.74 -0.99 13.43
N LYS A 58 -4.33 -1.47 14.53
CA LYS A 58 -4.50 -0.66 15.75
C LYS A 58 -3.15 -0.25 16.33
N ILE A 59 -2.17 -1.16 16.35
CA ILE A 59 -0.81 -0.88 16.82
C ILE A 59 -0.17 0.17 15.91
N LEU A 60 -0.22 -0.02 14.58
CA LEU A 60 0.32 0.93 13.60
C LEU A 60 -0.24 2.32 13.83
N ASN A 61 -1.56 2.45 13.92
CA ASN A 61 -2.22 3.74 14.13
C ASN A 61 -1.83 4.41 15.45
N CYS A 62 -1.70 3.62 16.51
CA CYS A 62 -1.26 4.11 17.83
C CYS A 62 0.18 4.64 17.77
N GLU A 63 1.12 3.87 17.22
CA GLU A 63 2.53 4.23 17.16
C GLU A 63 2.77 5.45 16.25
N ILE A 64 2.11 5.52 15.11
CA ILE A 64 2.20 6.69 14.21
C ILE A 64 1.66 7.95 14.90
N ARG A 65 0.57 7.86 15.64
CA ARG A 65 0.02 8.98 16.41
C ARG A 65 0.95 9.46 17.54
N LYS A 66 1.67 8.56 18.19
CA LYS A 66 2.70 8.91 19.19
C LYS A 66 3.82 9.76 18.58
N LEU A 67 4.12 9.57 17.29
CA LEU A 67 5.07 10.39 16.57
C LEU A 67 4.48 11.75 16.12
N GLY A 68 3.20 12.01 16.33
CA GLY A 68 2.51 13.22 15.90
C GLY A 68 2.04 13.19 14.44
N TYR A 69 1.91 12.01 13.85
CA TYR A 69 1.46 11.82 12.47
C TYR A 69 0.18 10.99 12.38
N ASN A 70 -0.37 10.91 11.18
CA ASN A 70 -1.45 9.99 10.83
C ASN A 70 -0.99 9.08 9.70
N ILE A 71 -1.66 7.92 9.56
CA ILE A 71 -1.51 7.08 8.38
C ILE A 71 -1.99 7.88 7.17
N PRO A 72 -1.21 7.96 6.07
CA PRO A 72 -1.63 8.71 4.89
C PRO A 72 -3.00 8.21 4.39
N PRO A 73 -3.95 9.11 4.06
CA PRO A 73 -5.29 8.72 3.60
C PRO A 73 -5.27 7.79 2.40
N LEU A 74 -4.30 7.97 1.49
CA LEU A 74 -4.14 7.14 0.31
C LEU A 74 -3.80 5.68 0.66
N VAL A 75 -2.95 5.45 1.66
CA VAL A 75 -2.61 4.11 2.15
C VAL A 75 -3.85 3.41 2.72
N ASN A 76 -4.64 4.14 3.52
CA ASN A 76 -5.91 3.62 4.04
C ASN A 76 -6.90 3.30 2.93
N ALA A 77 -6.99 4.17 1.91
CA ALA A 77 -7.85 3.94 0.75
C ALA A 77 -7.48 2.65 0.02
N TYR A 78 -6.21 2.43 -0.27
CA TYR A 78 -5.74 1.22 -0.94
C TYR A 78 -6.02 -0.05 -0.13
N MET A 79 -5.71 -0.07 1.16
CA MET A 79 -5.98 -1.21 2.03
C MET A 79 -7.47 -1.54 2.15
N SER A 80 -8.34 -0.55 1.99
CA SER A 80 -9.80 -0.72 2.06
C SER A 80 -10.44 -1.13 0.74
N LEU A 81 -9.74 -1.08 -0.39
CA LEU A 81 -10.29 -1.44 -1.69
C LEU A 81 -10.43 -2.95 -1.87
N SER A 82 -9.40 -3.71 -1.51
CA SER A 82 -9.38 -5.15 -1.73
C SER A 82 -8.58 -5.85 -0.63
N PRO A 83 -9.10 -6.97 -0.08
CA PRO A 83 -8.35 -7.81 0.85
C PRO A 83 -7.21 -8.58 0.17
N THR A 84 -7.21 -8.67 -1.14
CA THR A 84 -6.21 -9.36 -1.96
C THR A 84 -5.22 -8.40 -2.63
N MET A 85 -5.17 -7.14 -2.20
CA MET A 85 -4.13 -6.20 -2.62
C MET A 85 -2.75 -6.83 -2.44
N ARG A 86 -1.85 -6.63 -3.40
CA ARG A 86 -0.47 -7.10 -3.33
C ARG A 86 0.49 -5.92 -3.28
N MET A 87 1.51 -6.03 -2.45
CA MET A 87 2.60 -5.08 -2.34
C MET A 87 3.88 -5.72 -2.85
N PHE A 88 4.59 -5.06 -3.75
CA PHE A 88 5.80 -5.57 -4.42
C PHE A 88 7.12 -5.10 -3.80
N GLY A 89 7.04 -4.24 -2.79
CA GLY A 89 8.21 -3.62 -2.19
C GLY A 89 8.37 -2.16 -2.62
N THR A 90 9.40 -1.53 -2.08
CA THR A 90 9.71 -0.12 -2.29
C THR A 90 11.09 0.04 -2.92
N ALA A 91 11.20 0.92 -3.89
CA ALA A 91 12.45 1.28 -4.55
C ALA A 91 12.66 2.79 -4.50
N ILE A 92 13.91 3.22 -4.67
CA ILE A 92 14.26 4.63 -4.84
C ILE A 92 14.34 4.92 -6.34
N ASN A 93 13.58 5.92 -6.80
CA ASN A 93 13.63 6.40 -8.17
C ASN A 93 14.60 7.59 -8.28
N TYR A 94 15.86 7.30 -8.60
CA TYR A 94 16.89 8.30 -8.76
C TYR A 94 16.68 9.20 -10.00
N GLY A 95 15.92 8.76 -10.97
CA GLY A 95 15.57 9.54 -12.16
C GLY A 95 14.47 10.57 -11.91
N PHE A 96 13.82 10.52 -10.77
CA PHE A 96 12.70 11.41 -10.41
C PHE A 96 12.85 11.98 -8.99
N GLY A 97 14.00 12.60 -8.70
CA GLY A 97 14.22 13.31 -7.45
C GLY A 97 14.41 12.45 -6.21
N ASP A 98 14.94 11.24 -6.37
CA ASP A 98 15.22 10.29 -5.30
C ASP A 98 13.97 9.94 -4.45
N VAL A 99 12.80 9.90 -5.09
CA VAL A 99 11.55 9.57 -4.39
C VAL A 99 11.45 8.07 -4.15
N GLU A 100 10.84 7.73 -3.01
CA GLU A 100 10.50 6.34 -2.67
C GLU A 100 9.18 5.96 -3.34
N GLU A 101 9.19 4.89 -4.12
CA GLU A 101 8.04 4.37 -4.84
C GLU A 101 7.72 2.95 -4.35
N THR A 102 6.50 2.75 -3.89
CA THR A 102 6.00 1.43 -3.49
C THR A 102 5.02 0.92 -4.55
N GLY A 103 5.34 -0.23 -5.14
CA GLY A 103 4.47 -0.89 -6.10
C GLY A 103 3.35 -1.64 -5.39
N ILE A 104 2.11 -1.40 -5.80
CA ILE A 104 0.95 -2.17 -5.36
C ILE A 104 0.12 -2.64 -6.56
N LEU A 105 -0.55 -3.77 -6.40
CA LEU A 105 -1.47 -4.33 -7.38
C LEU A 105 -2.83 -4.55 -6.72
N ILE A 106 -3.88 -4.06 -7.36
CA ILE A 106 -5.25 -4.32 -7.00
C ILE A 106 -5.98 -4.85 -8.23
N ALA A 107 -6.43 -6.10 -8.18
CA ALA A 107 -7.26 -6.66 -9.23
C ALA A 107 -8.68 -6.08 -9.14
N VAL A 108 -9.19 -5.53 -10.24
CA VAL A 108 -10.50 -4.86 -10.27
C VAL A 108 -11.63 -5.82 -9.88
N ASP A 109 -11.53 -7.08 -10.29
CA ASP A 109 -12.54 -8.10 -9.99
C ASP A 109 -12.57 -8.50 -8.51
N GLU A 110 -11.50 -8.23 -7.77
CA GLU A 110 -11.34 -8.55 -6.35
C GLU A 110 -11.59 -7.35 -5.43
N ILE A 111 -11.96 -6.19 -6.01
CA ILE A 111 -12.38 -5.01 -5.23
C ILE A 111 -13.69 -5.34 -4.51
N LEU A 112 -13.78 -4.95 -3.23
CA LEU A 112 -14.99 -5.12 -2.43
C LEU A 112 -16.20 -4.53 -3.16
N ALA A 113 -17.33 -5.28 -3.17
CA ALA A 113 -18.51 -4.96 -3.96
C ALA A 113 -19.02 -3.54 -3.75
N GLU A 114 -19.11 -3.08 -2.49
CA GLU A 114 -19.53 -1.72 -2.15
C GLU A 114 -18.59 -0.63 -2.71
N LYS A 115 -17.29 -0.90 -2.75
CA LYS A 115 -16.28 0.01 -3.31
C LYS A 115 -16.31 0.00 -4.84
N ARG A 116 -16.53 -1.17 -5.43
CA ARG A 116 -16.69 -1.35 -6.88
C ARG A 116 -17.90 -0.59 -7.39
N ILE A 117 -19.06 -0.72 -6.73
CA ILE A 117 -20.27 0.04 -7.08
C ILE A 117 -20.00 1.54 -7.02
N ARG A 118 -19.39 2.00 -5.94
CA ARG A 118 -19.17 3.43 -5.71
C ARG A 118 -18.19 4.06 -6.69
N HIS A 119 -17.11 3.37 -7.06
CA HIS A 119 -15.97 3.96 -7.77
C HIS A 119 -15.84 3.53 -9.23
N ILE A 120 -16.42 2.41 -9.62
CA ILE A 120 -16.21 1.82 -10.94
C ILE A 120 -17.51 1.66 -11.69
N GLN A 121 -18.52 1.02 -11.09
CA GLN A 121 -19.73 0.65 -11.80
C GLN A 121 -20.56 1.87 -12.24
N SER A 122 -20.65 2.89 -11.40
CA SER A 122 -21.32 4.14 -11.75
C SER A 122 -20.64 4.86 -12.92
N PHE A 123 -19.33 4.69 -13.09
CA PHE A 123 -18.56 5.23 -14.19
C PHE A 123 -18.83 4.43 -15.49
N ILE A 124 -18.74 3.10 -15.42
CA ILE A 124 -18.97 2.20 -16.56
C ILE A 124 -20.40 2.34 -17.12
N GLU A 125 -21.38 2.46 -16.24
CA GLU A 125 -22.79 2.62 -16.65
C GLU A 125 -23.08 3.94 -17.37
N ASN A 126 -22.27 4.96 -17.13
CA ASN A 126 -22.38 6.28 -17.76
C ASN A 126 -21.49 6.47 -19.00
N GLU A 127 -20.67 5.48 -19.36
CA GLU A 127 -19.83 5.54 -20.55
C GLU A 127 -20.60 5.14 -21.82
N PRO A 128 -20.38 5.86 -22.96
CA PRO A 128 -20.94 5.46 -24.25
C PRO A 128 -20.47 4.06 -24.67
N GLU A 129 -21.32 3.28 -25.32
CA GLU A 129 -21.06 1.87 -25.70
C GLU A 129 -19.75 1.64 -26.49
N ALA A 130 -19.22 2.66 -27.15
CA ALA A 130 -17.96 2.59 -27.90
C ALA A 130 -16.71 2.36 -27.02
N CYS A 131 -16.80 2.53 -25.71
CA CYS A 131 -15.66 2.43 -24.75
C CYS A 131 -15.80 1.27 -23.77
N LYS A 132 -16.73 0.36 -23.97
CA LYS A 132 -16.83 -0.88 -23.17
C LYS A 132 -15.68 -1.80 -23.54
N LEU A 133 -14.56 -1.62 -22.86
CA LEU A 133 -13.44 -2.55 -22.88
C LEU A 133 -13.95 -3.92 -22.48
N THR A 134 -13.77 -4.89 -23.37
CA THR A 134 -13.98 -6.32 -23.12
C THR A 134 -13.36 -6.71 -21.79
N SER A 135 -14.10 -7.50 -21.02
CA SER A 135 -13.75 -8.02 -19.69
C SER A 135 -12.45 -8.83 -19.72
N GLY A 136 -11.34 -8.13 -19.74
CA GLY A 136 -10.02 -8.67 -19.45
C GLY A 136 -9.57 -8.10 -18.11
N ALA A 137 -8.98 -8.92 -17.26
CA ALA A 137 -8.49 -8.53 -15.94
C ALA A 137 -7.64 -7.25 -16.02
N ASN A 138 -8.26 -6.11 -15.76
CA ASN A 138 -7.56 -4.82 -15.73
C ASN A 138 -6.84 -4.70 -14.39
N LYS A 139 -5.56 -4.98 -14.41
CA LYS A 139 -4.66 -4.74 -13.28
C LYS A 139 -4.30 -3.25 -13.28
N VAL A 140 -4.61 -2.58 -12.20
CA VAL A 140 -4.25 -1.16 -12.02
C VAL A 140 -3.01 -1.09 -11.14
N PHE A 141 -1.95 -0.51 -11.68
CA PHE A 141 -0.68 -0.29 -10.98
C PHE A 141 -0.60 1.18 -10.54
N PHE A 142 -0.44 1.43 -9.25
CA PHE A 142 -0.30 2.77 -8.70
C PHE A 142 1.03 2.93 -7.97
N PRO A 143 1.90 3.87 -8.37
CA PRO A 143 3.02 4.28 -7.53
C PRO A 143 2.49 5.04 -6.32
N SER A 144 2.93 4.70 -5.12
CA SER A 144 2.66 5.49 -3.92
C SER A 144 3.66 6.65 -3.86
N ARG A 145 3.19 7.84 -3.60
CA ARG A 145 4.02 8.99 -3.28
C ARG A 145 4.27 9.07 -1.79
#